data_b621d2bff8eaee1f0096cfdbf63bfcd8
#
_entry.id   b621d2bff8eaee1f0096cfdbf63bfcd8
#
_cell.length_a   1.000
_cell.length_b   1.000
_cell.length_c   1.000
_cell.angle_alpha   90.00
_cell.angle_beta   90.00
_cell.angle_gamma   90.00
#
_symmetry.space_group_name_H-M   'P 1'
#
loop_
_entity.id
_entity.type
_entity.pdbx_description
1 polymer ?
#
loop_
_entity_poly.entity_id
_entity_poly.type
_entity_poly.pdbx_seq_one_letter_code
_entity_poly.pdbx_strand_id
1 'polypeptide(L)'
;CLAVGLCGALHLREAEMRREIAMQQQREMADVIAAMADIEVNLSKLLVASGARQSVSLLGETAILAQHVESGLSRLTAGERATGDAMKFAGQMGQYSLALAAQVSDGGMLTGEDERQIEDMMRACHALGEQLAGRGEAVSWPESETKSAVEYPALIYDGPFSDGKTEGSAA
;
A
#
# COMPACT_ATOMS: atom_id res chain seq x y z
N CYS A 1 -29.01 42.87 -10.00
CA CYS A 1 -29.37 41.53 -10.57
C CYS A 1 -28.14 40.76 -11.12
N LEU A 2 -27.06 41.42 -11.54
CA LEU A 2 -25.87 40.71 -12.07
C LEU A 2 -25.04 39.97 -11.00
N ALA A 3 -25.00 40.48 -9.78
CA ALA A 3 -24.22 39.87 -8.67
C ALA A 3 -24.80 38.51 -8.19
N VAL A 4 -26.11 38.34 -8.24
CA VAL A 4 -26.79 37.10 -7.82
C VAL A 4 -26.56 35.98 -8.81
N GLY A 5 -26.51 36.27 -10.11
CA GLY A 5 -26.20 35.29 -11.15
C GLY A 5 -24.75 34.78 -11.08
N LEU A 6 -23.81 35.65 -10.73
CA LEU A 6 -22.39 35.28 -10.62
C LEU A 6 -22.13 34.38 -9.40
N CYS A 7 -22.77 34.63 -8.26
CA CYS A 7 -22.68 33.76 -7.06
C CYS A 7 -23.28 32.37 -7.35
N GLY A 8 -24.40 32.28 -8.05
CA GLY A 8 -25.01 31.01 -8.42
C GLY A 8 -24.12 30.16 -9.34
N ALA A 9 -23.47 30.79 -10.31
CA ALA A 9 -22.55 30.09 -11.22
C ALA A 9 -21.28 29.59 -10.52
N LEU A 10 -20.76 30.33 -9.54
CA LEU A 10 -19.61 29.93 -8.74
C LEU A 10 -19.94 28.74 -7.84
N HIS A 11 -21.11 28.74 -7.18
CA HIS A 11 -21.55 27.61 -6.34
C HIS A 11 -21.79 26.32 -7.15
N LEU A 12 -22.32 26.42 -8.37
CA LEU A 12 -22.49 25.25 -9.23
C LEU A 12 -21.14 24.67 -9.66
N ARG A 13 -20.17 25.50 -10.00
CA ARG A 13 -18.81 25.06 -10.34
C ARG A 13 -18.10 24.39 -9.17
N GLU A 14 -18.25 24.93 -7.97
CA GLU A 14 -17.67 24.30 -6.76
C GLU A 14 -18.30 22.93 -6.50
N ALA A 15 -19.59 22.77 -6.68
CA ALA A 15 -20.29 21.50 -6.48
C ALA A 15 -19.88 20.44 -7.53
N GLU A 16 -19.67 20.86 -8.78
CA GLU A 16 -19.18 19.98 -9.85
C GLU A 16 -17.74 19.54 -9.58
N MET A 17 -16.87 20.47 -9.21
CA MET A 17 -15.45 20.18 -8.91
C MET A 17 -15.30 19.23 -7.70
N ARG A 18 -16.12 19.42 -6.65
CA ARG A 18 -16.15 18.50 -5.49
C ARG A 18 -16.60 17.10 -5.88
N ARG A 19 -17.59 16.97 -6.80
CA ARG A 19 -18.05 15.67 -7.30
C ARG A 19 -16.99 14.98 -8.14
N GLU A 20 -16.27 15.70 -8.97
CA GLU A 20 -15.18 15.16 -9.78
C GLU A 20 -14.04 14.65 -8.90
N ILE A 21 -13.65 15.42 -7.88
CA ILE A 21 -12.62 15.03 -6.90
C ILE A 21 -13.07 13.77 -6.14
N ALA A 22 -14.32 13.72 -5.67
CA ALA A 22 -14.84 12.56 -4.95
C ALA A 22 -14.87 11.29 -5.83
N MET A 23 -15.29 11.40 -7.09
CA MET A 23 -15.27 10.28 -8.03
C MET A 23 -13.83 9.81 -8.34
N GLN A 24 -12.88 10.74 -8.45
CA GLN A 24 -11.48 10.40 -8.67
C GLN A 24 -10.90 9.68 -7.46
N GLN A 25 -11.14 10.16 -6.24
CA GLN A 25 -10.72 9.51 -5.01
C GLN A 25 -11.30 8.10 -4.87
N GLN A 26 -12.57 7.92 -5.23
CA GLN A 26 -13.21 6.61 -5.19
C GLN A 26 -12.58 5.61 -6.18
N ARG A 27 -12.20 6.06 -7.38
CA ARG A 27 -11.48 5.23 -8.35
C ARG A 27 -10.08 4.85 -7.85
N GLU A 28 -9.32 5.82 -7.35
CA GLU A 28 -7.99 5.59 -6.78
C GLU A 28 -8.06 4.58 -5.61
N MET A 29 -9.08 4.70 -4.76
CA MET A 29 -9.31 3.76 -3.66
C MET A 29 -9.58 2.33 -4.18
N ALA A 30 -10.45 2.20 -5.18
CA ALA A 30 -10.75 0.91 -5.79
C ALA A 30 -9.51 0.29 -6.45
N ASP A 31 -8.68 1.09 -7.12
CA ASP A 31 -7.45 0.64 -7.75
C ASP A 31 -6.42 0.16 -6.70
N VAL A 32 -6.30 0.85 -5.57
CA VAL A 32 -5.44 0.43 -4.45
C VAL A 32 -5.93 -0.89 -3.86
N ILE A 33 -7.24 -1.04 -3.61
CA ILE A 33 -7.82 -2.28 -3.06
C ILE A 33 -7.59 -3.45 -4.03
N ALA A 34 -7.79 -3.23 -5.33
CA ALA A 34 -7.54 -4.25 -6.35
C ALA A 34 -6.07 -4.67 -6.39
N ALA A 35 -5.14 -3.70 -6.34
CA ALA A 35 -3.71 -4.00 -6.30
C ALA A 35 -3.31 -4.81 -5.06
N MET A 36 -3.93 -4.56 -3.90
CA MET A 36 -3.69 -5.34 -2.69
C MET A 36 -4.20 -6.79 -2.81
N ALA A 37 -5.37 -7.00 -3.42
CA ALA A 37 -5.89 -8.33 -3.70
C ALA A 37 -4.96 -9.10 -4.67
N ASP A 38 -4.42 -8.43 -5.67
CA ASP A 38 -3.46 -9.03 -6.60
C ASP A 38 -2.14 -9.40 -5.89
N ILE A 39 -1.67 -8.58 -4.95
CA ILE A 39 -0.52 -8.91 -4.09
C ILE A 39 -0.80 -10.18 -3.28
N GLU A 40 -1.94 -10.29 -2.62
CA GLU A 40 -2.32 -11.49 -1.86
C GLU A 40 -2.29 -12.74 -2.74
N VAL A 41 -2.83 -12.64 -3.97
CA VAL A 41 -2.83 -13.74 -4.95
C VAL A 41 -1.40 -14.11 -5.35
N ASN A 42 -0.53 -13.14 -5.59
CA ASN A 42 0.85 -13.40 -5.99
C ASN A 42 1.65 -14.03 -4.85
N LEU A 43 1.51 -13.52 -3.62
CA LEU A 43 2.16 -14.08 -2.45
C LEU A 43 1.67 -15.51 -2.13
N SER A 44 0.37 -15.77 -2.28
CA SER A 44 -0.17 -17.12 -2.10
C SER A 44 0.34 -18.11 -3.14
N LYS A 45 0.49 -17.68 -4.39
CA LYS A 45 1.13 -18.49 -5.44
C LYS A 45 2.61 -18.72 -5.17
N LEU A 46 3.30 -17.73 -4.58
CA LEU A 46 4.72 -17.82 -4.24
C LEU A 46 4.99 -18.93 -3.23
N LEU A 47 4.15 -19.08 -2.20
CA LEU A 47 4.27 -20.13 -1.19
C LEU A 47 4.17 -21.57 -1.76
N VAL A 48 3.53 -21.74 -2.92
CA VAL A 48 3.39 -23.04 -3.57
C VAL A 48 4.25 -23.16 -4.84
N ALA A 49 5.00 -22.11 -5.20
CA ALA A 49 5.84 -22.11 -6.38
C ALA A 49 7.06 -23.02 -6.19
N SER A 50 7.27 -23.95 -7.11
CA SER A 50 8.40 -24.88 -7.07
C SER A 50 9.58 -24.46 -7.96
N GLY A 51 9.46 -23.37 -8.71
CA GLY A 51 10.45 -22.96 -9.70
C GLY A 51 11.02 -21.55 -9.43
N ALA A 52 12.34 -21.41 -9.37
CA ALA A 52 13.03 -20.15 -9.11
C ALA A 52 12.56 -19.02 -10.07
N ARG A 53 12.42 -19.31 -11.36
CA ARG A 53 11.94 -18.33 -12.35
C ARG A 53 10.53 -17.81 -12.02
N GLN A 54 9.64 -18.70 -11.61
CA GLN A 54 8.27 -18.33 -11.24
C GLN A 54 8.27 -17.49 -9.97
N SER A 55 9.05 -17.88 -8.97
CA SER A 55 9.19 -17.11 -7.72
C SER A 55 9.73 -15.72 -7.98
N VAL A 56 10.77 -15.58 -8.80
CA VAL A 56 11.31 -14.25 -9.17
C VAL A 56 10.28 -13.39 -9.90
N SER A 57 9.48 -13.97 -10.81
CA SER A 57 8.41 -13.24 -11.50
C SER A 57 7.34 -12.75 -10.54
N LEU A 58 6.84 -13.62 -9.66
CA LEU A 58 5.82 -13.27 -8.67
C LEU A 58 6.31 -12.19 -7.68
N LEU A 59 7.55 -12.30 -7.23
CA LEU A 59 8.17 -11.31 -6.34
C LEU A 59 8.36 -9.96 -7.04
N GLY A 60 8.78 -9.96 -8.30
CA GLY A 60 8.89 -8.75 -9.11
C GLY A 60 7.55 -8.08 -9.35
N GLU A 61 6.51 -8.85 -9.68
CA GLU A 61 5.14 -8.34 -9.82
C GLU A 61 4.61 -7.77 -8.49
N THR A 62 4.85 -8.47 -7.37
CA THR A 62 4.50 -7.99 -6.03
C THR A 62 5.17 -6.65 -5.71
N ALA A 63 6.44 -6.48 -6.05
CA ALA A 63 7.16 -5.23 -5.84
C ALA A 63 6.55 -4.06 -6.64
N ILE A 64 6.16 -4.30 -7.89
CA ILE A 64 5.51 -3.30 -8.74
C ILE A 64 4.14 -2.92 -8.17
N LEU A 65 3.34 -3.90 -7.76
CA LEU A 65 2.04 -3.67 -7.16
C LEU A 65 2.15 -2.91 -5.81
N ALA A 66 3.14 -3.26 -4.99
CA ALA A 66 3.40 -2.56 -3.73
C ALA A 66 3.74 -1.07 -3.96
N GLN A 67 4.54 -0.77 -4.98
CA GLN A 67 4.84 0.61 -5.38
C GLN A 67 3.59 1.34 -5.90
N HIS A 68 2.71 0.64 -6.61
CA HIS A 68 1.42 1.19 -7.04
C HIS A 68 0.53 1.52 -5.85
N VAL A 69 0.41 0.62 -4.86
CA VAL A 69 -0.31 0.85 -3.59
C VAL A 69 0.24 2.05 -2.85
N GLU A 70 1.56 2.14 -2.66
CA GLU A 70 2.21 3.28 -2.00
C GLU A 70 1.87 4.60 -2.69
N SER A 71 1.99 4.64 -4.03
CA SER A 71 1.67 5.82 -4.83
C SER A 71 0.18 6.18 -4.78
N GLY A 72 -0.71 5.20 -4.81
CA GLY A 72 -2.16 5.38 -4.69
C GLY A 72 -2.54 5.95 -3.33
N LEU A 73 -2.01 5.36 -2.24
CA LEU A 73 -2.22 5.86 -0.88
C LEU A 73 -1.73 7.31 -0.70
N SER A 74 -0.61 7.68 -1.32
CA SER A 74 -0.09 9.05 -1.25
C SER A 74 -1.01 10.08 -1.89
N ARG A 75 -1.78 9.68 -2.91
CA ARG A 75 -2.78 10.55 -3.57
C ARG A 75 -4.09 10.65 -2.79
N LEU A 76 -4.45 9.59 -2.07
CA LEU A 76 -5.72 9.54 -1.34
C LEU A 76 -5.74 10.40 -0.09
N THR A 77 -4.59 10.56 0.58
CA THR A 77 -4.56 11.15 1.93
C THR A 77 -3.31 12.00 2.16
N ALA A 78 -3.37 13.25 1.81
CA ALA A 78 -2.39 14.22 2.27
C ALA A 78 -2.70 14.57 3.75
N GLY A 79 -2.19 13.78 4.70
CA GLY A 79 -2.16 14.22 6.11
C GLY A 79 -2.57 13.25 7.22
N GLU A 80 -3.03 12.03 6.93
CA GLU A 80 -3.42 11.06 7.97
C GLU A 80 -2.26 10.13 8.37
N ARG A 81 -1.99 9.98 9.68
CA ARG A 81 -0.94 9.07 10.20
C ARG A 81 -1.17 7.62 9.81
N ALA A 82 -2.42 7.15 9.84
CA ALA A 82 -2.77 5.78 9.48
C ALA A 82 -2.39 5.43 8.03
N THR A 83 -2.42 6.41 7.14
CA THR A 83 -1.99 6.23 5.75
C THR A 83 -0.47 6.25 5.64
N GLY A 84 0.21 7.02 6.48
CA GLY A 84 1.67 7.02 6.55
C GLY A 84 2.23 5.63 6.88
N ASP A 85 1.64 4.93 7.85
CA ASP A 85 2.05 3.57 8.21
C ASP A 85 1.75 2.56 7.10
N ALA A 86 0.59 2.70 6.43
CA ALA A 86 0.24 1.87 5.28
C ALA A 86 1.18 2.09 4.09
N MET A 87 1.54 3.34 3.79
CA MET A 87 2.51 3.69 2.75
C MET A 87 3.90 3.11 3.08
N LYS A 88 4.36 3.27 4.32
CA LYS A 88 5.62 2.70 4.79
C LYS A 88 5.64 1.17 4.64
N PHE A 89 4.56 0.50 5.05
CA PHE A 89 4.40 -0.94 4.88
C PHE A 89 4.46 -1.34 3.40
N ALA A 90 3.74 -0.66 2.51
CA ALA A 90 3.76 -0.96 1.09
C ALA A 90 5.18 -0.78 0.49
N GLY A 91 5.88 0.30 0.83
CA GLY A 91 7.26 0.52 0.41
C GLY A 91 8.21 -0.56 0.90
N GLN A 92 8.13 -0.96 2.18
CA GLN A 92 8.93 -2.03 2.75
C GLN A 92 8.64 -3.38 2.10
N MET A 93 7.38 -3.70 1.86
CA MET A 93 6.97 -4.91 1.16
C MET A 93 7.57 -4.99 -0.24
N GLY A 94 7.56 -3.89 -0.99
CA GLY A 94 8.18 -3.81 -2.31
C GLY A 94 9.68 -4.09 -2.26
N GLN A 95 10.40 -3.46 -1.32
CA GLN A 95 11.85 -3.66 -1.14
C GLN A 95 12.18 -5.09 -0.70
N TYR A 96 11.42 -5.65 0.24
CA TYR A 96 11.59 -7.02 0.69
C TYR A 96 11.37 -8.03 -0.46
N SER A 97 10.33 -7.82 -1.26
CA SER A 97 10.05 -8.67 -2.43
C SER A 97 11.20 -8.64 -3.45
N LEU A 98 11.81 -7.47 -3.69
CA LEU A 98 12.97 -7.35 -4.57
C LEU A 98 14.22 -8.04 -3.99
N ALA A 99 14.43 -7.95 -2.68
CA ALA A 99 15.52 -8.63 -2.00
C ALA A 99 15.40 -10.16 -2.11
N LEU A 100 14.20 -10.70 -1.87
CA LEU A 100 13.93 -12.13 -2.06
C LEU A 100 14.07 -12.54 -3.53
N ALA A 101 13.64 -11.72 -4.48
CA ALA A 101 13.79 -12.01 -5.90
C ALA A 101 15.28 -12.10 -6.29
N ALA A 102 16.12 -11.21 -5.77
CA ALA A 102 17.56 -11.27 -5.97
C ALA A 102 18.17 -12.54 -5.35
N GLN A 103 17.82 -12.86 -4.09
CA GLN A 103 18.27 -14.08 -3.40
C GLN A 103 17.94 -15.35 -4.21
N VAL A 104 16.69 -15.48 -4.71
CA VAL A 104 16.25 -16.63 -5.50
C VAL A 104 16.93 -16.64 -6.86
N SER A 105 17.14 -15.47 -7.49
CA SER A 105 17.85 -15.35 -8.77
C SER A 105 19.31 -15.80 -8.66
N ASP A 106 19.96 -15.57 -7.53
CA ASP A 106 21.35 -15.98 -7.25
C ASP A 106 21.45 -17.46 -6.84
N GLY A 107 20.36 -18.20 -6.94
CA GLY A 107 20.31 -19.63 -6.63
C GLY A 107 20.00 -19.96 -5.17
N GLY A 108 19.64 -18.97 -4.36
CA GLY A 108 19.10 -19.17 -3.02
C GLY A 108 17.69 -19.76 -3.06
N MET A 109 17.24 -20.27 -1.92
CA MET A 109 15.88 -20.76 -1.72
C MET A 109 15.18 -19.89 -0.67
N LEU A 110 13.85 -19.81 -0.75
CA LEU A 110 13.06 -19.23 0.33
C LEU A 110 13.23 -20.06 1.59
N THR A 111 13.50 -19.39 2.70
CA THR A 111 13.64 -20.03 4.02
C THR A 111 12.27 -20.11 4.69
N GLY A 112 12.16 -20.94 5.74
CA GLY A 112 10.94 -20.96 6.54
C GLY A 112 10.63 -19.63 7.27
N GLU A 113 11.62 -18.75 7.43
CA GLU A 113 11.42 -17.39 7.93
C GLU A 113 10.83 -16.50 6.85
N ASP A 114 11.33 -16.60 5.61
CA ASP A 114 10.76 -15.88 4.45
C ASP A 114 9.30 -16.28 4.22
N GLU A 115 8.95 -17.57 4.35
CA GLU A 115 7.58 -18.07 4.22
C GLU A 115 6.65 -17.44 5.27
N ARG A 116 7.07 -17.37 6.54
CA ARG A 116 6.30 -16.70 7.60
C ARG A 116 6.10 -15.23 7.32
N GLN A 117 7.18 -14.55 6.89
CA GLN A 117 7.13 -13.14 6.55
C GLN A 117 6.16 -12.86 5.39
N ILE A 118 6.14 -13.75 4.38
CA ILE A 118 5.19 -13.69 3.27
C ILE A 118 3.75 -13.86 3.78
N GLU A 119 3.50 -14.81 4.68
CA GLU A 119 2.18 -15.00 5.30
C GLU A 119 1.74 -13.76 6.11
N ASP A 120 2.67 -13.13 6.84
CA ASP A 120 2.41 -11.91 7.60
C ASP A 120 2.09 -10.73 6.67
N MET A 121 2.80 -10.60 5.57
CA MET A 121 2.49 -9.61 4.54
C MET A 121 1.10 -9.83 3.93
N MET A 122 0.73 -11.07 3.61
CA MET A 122 -0.61 -11.40 3.11
C MET A 122 -1.70 -10.98 4.09
N ARG A 123 -1.54 -11.31 5.37
CA ARG A 123 -2.51 -10.92 6.41
C ARG A 123 -2.64 -9.41 6.56
N ALA A 124 -1.53 -8.69 6.51
CA ALA A 124 -1.54 -7.24 6.58
C ALA A 124 -2.18 -6.59 5.34
N CYS A 125 -1.92 -7.12 4.13
CA CYS A 125 -2.58 -6.68 2.91
C CYS A 125 -4.09 -6.86 2.98
N HIS A 126 -4.55 -8.04 3.41
CA HIS A 126 -5.96 -8.34 3.58
C HIS A 126 -6.63 -7.35 4.56
N ALA A 127 -6.05 -7.19 5.74
CA ALA A 127 -6.57 -6.29 6.77
C ALA A 127 -6.63 -4.83 6.29
N LEU A 128 -5.63 -4.36 5.54
CA LEU A 128 -5.62 -3.01 4.97
C LEU A 128 -6.66 -2.86 3.87
N GLY A 129 -6.84 -3.87 3.01
CA GLY A 129 -7.88 -3.91 1.97
C GLY A 129 -9.28 -3.78 2.56
N GLU A 130 -9.60 -4.57 3.59
CA GLU A 130 -10.87 -4.50 4.32
C GLU A 130 -11.07 -3.13 4.99
N GLN A 131 -10.03 -2.56 5.59
CA GLN A 131 -10.10 -1.24 6.21
C GLN A 131 -10.39 -0.15 5.18
N LEU A 132 -9.78 -0.21 4.00
CA LEU A 132 -10.02 0.75 2.93
C LEU A 132 -11.41 0.56 2.30
N ALA A 133 -11.87 -0.67 2.12
CA ALA A 133 -13.21 -0.97 1.61
C ALA A 133 -14.30 -0.42 2.55
N GLY A 134 -14.16 -0.63 3.86
CA GLY A 134 -15.09 -0.08 4.85
C GLY A 134 -15.12 1.45 4.91
N ARG A 135 -14.02 2.12 4.56
CA ARG A 135 -13.99 3.59 4.43
C ARG A 135 -14.67 4.09 3.16
N GLY A 136 -14.60 3.34 2.06
CA GLY A 136 -15.22 3.70 0.79
C GLY A 136 -16.75 3.79 0.84
N GLU A 137 -17.40 3.10 1.78
CA GLU A 137 -18.84 3.16 2.01
C GLU A 137 -19.27 4.37 2.88
N ALA A 138 -18.36 4.92 3.68
CA ALA A 138 -18.61 6.08 4.53
C ALA A 138 -18.26 7.38 3.80
N VAL A 139 -19.25 8.03 3.21
CA VAL A 139 -19.13 9.30 2.42
C VAL A 139 -18.69 10.52 3.25
N SER A 140 -18.29 10.37 4.51
CA SER A 140 -17.77 11.47 5.33
C SER A 140 -16.53 11.00 6.10
N TRP A 141 -15.41 11.64 5.82
CA TRP A 141 -14.19 11.52 6.61
C TRP A 141 -14.40 12.23 7.96
N PRO A 142 -14.48 11.51 9.09
CA PRO A 142 -14.37 12.18 10.37
C PRO A 142 -12.92 12.62 10.56
N GLU A 143 -12.70 13.90 10.84
CA GLU A 143 -11.44 14.44 11.36
C GLU A 143 -11.16 13.89 12.76
N SER A 144 -11.03 12.60 12.93
CA SER A 144 -10.68 12.03 14.22
C SER A 144 -9.47 11.11 14.05
N GLU A 145 -8.51 11.32 14.94
CA GLU A 145 -7.30 10.54 15.14
C GLU A 145 -7.61 9.03 15.21
N THR A 146 -7.84 8.41 14.07
CA THR A 146 -8.00 6.96 14.02
C THR A 146 -6.60 6.37 14.01
N LYS A 147 -6.18 5.85 15.16
CA LYS A 147 -5.05 4.93 15.24
C LYS A 147 -5.26 3.86 14.18
N SER A 148 -4.25 3.57 13.36
CA SER A 148 -4.32 2.45 12.43
C SER A 148 -4.73 1.19 13.18
N ALA A 149 -5.85 0.59 12.80
CA ALA A 149 -6.31 -0.67 13.38
C ALA A 149 -5.55 -1.87 12.80
N VAL A 150 -4.74 -1.63 11.76
CA VAL A 150 -3.92 -2.65 11.10
C VAL A 150 -2.54 -2.68 11.73
N GLU A 151 -2.14 -3.83 12.23
CA GLU A 151 -0.78 -4.11 12.67
C GLU A 151 0.05 -4.56 11.47
N TYR A 152 1.07 -3.79 11.12
CA TYR A 152 1.97 -4.13 10.02
C TYR A 152 3.17 -4.90 10.53
N PRO A 153 3.54 -6.01 9.88
CA PRO A 153 4.72 -6.77 10.26
C PRO A 153 6.00 -5.93 10.08
N ALA A 154 6.94 -6.07 11.01
CA ALA A 154 8.28 -5.52 10.85
C ALA A 154 9.04 -6.40 9.86
N LEU A 155 9.14 -5.96 8.61
CA LEU A 155 9.88 -6.68 7.58
C LEU A 155 11.36 -6.55 7.85
N ILE A 156 12.02 -7.67 8.17
CA ILE A 156 13.46 -7.74 8.41
C ILE A 156 14.15 -7.73 7.04
N TYR A 157 14.69 -6.58 6.71
CA TYR A 157 15.38 -6.34 5.45
C TYR A 157 16.69 -5.60 5.72
N ASP A 158 17.81 -6.23 5.39
CA ASP A 158 19.15 -5.68 5.63
C ASP A 158 19.69 -4.96 4.37
N GLY A 159 18.89 -4.04 3.84
CA GLY A 159 19.19 -3.29 2.63
C GLY A 159 19.46 -1.81 2.89
N PRO A 160 19.85 -1.03 1.86
CA PRO A 160 20.21 0.38 1.97
C PRO A 160 19.09 1.29 2.44
N PHE A 161 17.85 0.79 2.49
CA PHE A 161 16.65 1.49 2.96
C PHE A 161 16.07 0.89 4.25
N SER A 162 16.79 -0.04 4.91
CA SER A 162 16.44 -0.46 6.26
C SER A 162 16.47 0.78 7.15
N ASP A 163 15.39 1.05 7.88
CA ASP A 163 15.28 2.23 8.75
C ASP A 163 16.50 2.35 9.64
N GLY A 164 17.28 3.41 9.38
CA GLY A 164 18.57 3.69 9.95
C GLY A 164 18.63 3.63 11.47
N LYS A 165 18.78 2.46 12.01
CA LYS A 165 19.55 2.24 13.20
C LYS A 165 21.03 2.16 12.80
N THR A 166 21.58 3.27 12.33
CA THR A 166 22.98 3.53 12.58
C THR A 166 23.12 3.66 14.09
N GLU A 167 23.39 2.56 14.74
CA GLU A 167 23.96 2.62 16.09
C GLU A 167 25.23 3.46 15.96
N GLY A 168 25.14 4.69 16.52
CA GLY A 168 26.30 5.54 16.65
C GLY A 168 27.34 4.77 17.42
N SER A 169 28.37 4.32 16.72
CA SER A 169 29.62 3.90 17.33
C SER A 169 30.18 5.10 18.06
N ALA A 170 29.98 5.12 19.36
CA ALA A 170 30.77 5.96 20.25
C ALA A 170 32.13 5.33 20.34
N ALA A 171 33.14 5.98 19.78
CA ALA A 171 34.52 5.80 20.15
C ALA A 171 34.87 6.70 21.33
#